data_209823317a3598c54abb8f1a59c79a5d
#
_entry.id   209823317a3598c54abb8f1a59c79a5d
#
_cell.length_a   1.000
_cell.length_b   1.000
_cell.length_c   1.000
_cell.angle_alpha   90.00
_cell.angle_beta   90.00
_cell.angle_gamma   90.00
#
_symmetry.space_group_name_H-M   'P 1'
#
loop_
_entity.id
_entity.type
_entity.pdbx_description
1 polymer ?
#
loop_
_entity_poly.entity_id
_entity_poly.type
_entity_poly.pdbx_seq_one_letter_code
_entity_poly.pdbx_strand_id
1 'polypeptide(L)'
;VTKSARARRAVVLACGGFPHDVARRKAMFPHAGDGTAHFSPGPVGNTGDGLRLAETAGGRIEDTLPNAAAWVPVSITERKDGSKGVMPHFIDRAKPGVIAVMRDGRRFANEGNSYHDFVQAMVKAAKPGEEITAFLLCDHRALRRYGLGCVPPFPMPLRHHLSTGYLKRGTTLAELAD
;
A
#
# COMPACT_ATOMS: atom_id res chain seq x y z
N VAL A 1 11.39 36.65 8.45
CA VAL A 1 11.59 36.95 9.90
C VAL A 1 11.75 35.62 10.62
N THR A 2 12.92 35.36 11.18
CA THR A 2 13.21 34.16 11.99
C THR A 2 12.57 34.36 13.36
N LYS A 3 11.72 33.41 13.80
CA LYS A 3 11.17 33.39 15.17
C LYS A 3 11.83 32.26 15.94
N SER A 4 12.20 32.50 17.18
CA SER A 4 12.74 31.50 18.09
C SER A 4 11.80 31.24 19.25
N ALA A 5 11.65 29.97 19.63
CA ALA A 5 10.88 29.57 20.80
C ALA A 5 11.66 28.52 21.60
N ARG A 6 11.63 28.61 22.92
CA ARG A 6 12.29 27.67 23.83
C ARG A 6 11.24 26.88 24.61
N ALA A 7 11.26 25.55 24.43
CA ALA A 7 10.41 24.65 25.22
C ALA A 7 11.03 24.43 26.62
N ARG A 8 10.21 24.42 27.65
CA ARG A 8 10.67 24.17 29.05
C ARG A 8 10.91 22.70 29.35
N ARG A 9 10.22 21.79 28.67
CA ARG A 9 10.26 20.34 28.96
C ARG A 9 10.66 19.51 27.75
N ALA A 10 9.97 19.65 26.63
CA ALA A 10 10.21 18.85 25.45
C ALA A 10 9.68 19.54 24.18
N VAL A 11 10.16 19.06 23.04
CA VAL A 11 9.63 19.37 21.70
C VAL A 11 9.07 18.08 21.12
N VAL A 12 7.85 18.13 20.58
CA VAL A 12 7.22 17.00 19.88
C VAL A 12 7.35 17.23 18.38
N LEU A 13 7.97 16.29 17.68
CA LEU A 13 8.05 16.27 16.23
C LEU A 13 6.85 15.47 15.69
N ALA A 14 5.92 16.13 15.03
CA ALA A 14 4.70 15.54 14.45
C ALA A 14 4.54 15.97 12.98
N CYS A 15 5.64 16.04 12.23
CA CYS A 15 5.72 16.56 10.87
C CYS A 15 5.71 15.47 9.79
N GLY A 16 5.04 14.35 10.05
CA GLY A 16 4.90 13.23 9.13
C GLY A 16 6.09 12.26 9.18
N GLY A 17 6.00 11.22 8.36
CA GLY A 17 7.01 10.17 8.22
C GLY A 17 7.92 10.39 7.00
N PHE A 18 8.45 9.26 6.47
CA PHE A 18 9.38 9.29 5.35
C PHE A 18 8.95 8.41 4.14
N PRO A 19 7.65 8.22 3.83
CA PRO A 19 7.25 7.31 2.75
C PRO A 19 7.71 7.75 1.35
N HIS A 20 8.16 8.99 1.18
CA HIS A 20 8.67 9.52 -0.09
C HIS A 20 10.20 9.78 -0.06
N ASP A 21 10.90 9.40 0.99
CA ASP A 21 12.37 9.40 1.03
C ASP A 21 12.89 8.05 0.47
N VAL A 22 13.32 8.06 -0.80
CA VAL A 22 13.80 6.86 -1.50
C VAL A 22 15.03 6.25 -0.82
N ALA A 23 15.95 7.09 -0.33
CA ALA A 23 17.16 6.61 0.32
C ALA A 23 16.85 5.89 1.65
N ARG A 24 15.97 6.45 2.47
CA ARG A 24 15.52 5.80 3.72
C ARG A 24 14.72 4.53 3.44
N ARG A 25 13.84 4.53 2.44
CA ARG A 25 13.12 3.32 2.04
C ARG A 25 14.08 2.20 1.64
N LYS A 26 15.08 2.51 0.83
CA LYS A 26 16.10 1.54 0.43
C LYS A 26 16.85 0.97 1.64
N ALA A 27 17.18 1.79 2.62
CA ALA A 27 17.89 1.37 3.82
C ALA A 27 17.03 0.59 4.81
N MET A 28 15.74 0.96 4.97
CA MET A 28 14.89 0.50 6.07
C MET A 28 13.74 -0.44 5.62
N PHE A 29 13.47 -0.56 4.32
CA PHE A 29 12.40 -1.41 3.78
C PHE A 29 13.00 -2.56 2.97
N PRO A 30 13.22 -3.73 3.57
CA PRO A 30 13.95 -4.83 2.92
C PRO A 30 13.28 -5.36 1.65
N HIS A 31 11.95 -5.17 1.53
CA HIS A 31 11.17 -5.58 0.36
C HIS A 31 11.17 -4.54 -0.78
N ALA A 32 11.62 -3.33 -0.53
CA ALA A 32 11.53 -2.25 -1.50
C ALA A 32 12.73 -2.19 -2.48
N GLY A 33 13.70 -3.09 -2.35
CA GLY A 33 14.86 -3.20 -3.24
C GLY A 33 15.65 -1.89 -3.34
N ASP A 34 15.48 -1.18 -4.45
CA ASP A 34 16.11 0.13 -4.69
C ASP A 34 15.37 1.31 -4.02
N GLY A 35 14.31 1.03 -3.26
CA GLY A 35 13.45 2.02 -2.62
C GLY A 35 12.30 2.53 -3.49
N THR A 36 12.16 2.04 -4.72
CA THR A 36 11.11 2.50 -5.65
C THR A 36 9.85 1.63 -5.61
N ALA A 37 9.95 0.36 -5.29
CA ALA A 37 8.85 -0.61 -5.23
C ALA A 37 7.96 -0.43 -3.98
N HIS A 38 7.68 0.82 -3.61
CA HIS A 38 6.83 1.17 -2.48
C HIS A 38 5.94 2.36 -2.84
N PHE A 39 4.66 2.22 -2.61
CA PHE A 39 3.66 3.25 -2.92
C PHE A 39 3.03 3.75 -1.63
N SER A 40 2.79 5.05 -1.54
CA SER A 40 2.17 5.66 -0.38
C SER A 40 1.07 6.65 -0.80
N PRO A 41 -0.12 6.61 -0.19
CA PRO A 41 -1.13 7.64 -0.38
C PRO A 41 -0.80 8.94 0.39
N GLY A 42 0.26 8.95 1.18
CA GLY A 42 0.68 10.11 1.96
C GLY A 42 1.14 11.28 1.08
N PRO A 43 1.14 12.51 1.62
CA PRO A 43 1.64 13.68 0.90
C PRO A 43 3.08 13.50 0.42
N VAL A 44 3.37 13.95 -0.80
CA VAL A 44 4.71 13.82 -1.42
C VAL A 44 5.83 14.52 -0.62
N GLY A 45 5.47 15.51 0.21
CA GLY A 45 6.40 16.19 1.12
C GLY A 45 6.79 15.38 2.36
N ASN A 46 6.23 14.18 2.58
CA ASN A 46 6.62 13.31 3.70
C ASN A 46 7.97 12.62 3.38
N THR A 47 9.03 13.40 3.43
CA THR A 47 10.40 12.99 3.09
C THR A 47 11.33 12.86 4.30
N GLY A 48 10.78 12.69 5.51
CA GLY A 48 11.55 12.45 6.72
C GLY A 48 12.13 13.68 7.40
N ASP A 49 11.51 14.85 7.25
CA ASP A 49 11.98 16.09 7.85
C ASP A 49 12.12 16.01 9.37
N GLY A 50 11.14 15.38 10.04
CA GLY A 50 11.18 15.16 11.48
C GLY A 50 12.36 14.32 11.93
N LEU A 51 12.70 13.29 11.15
CA LEU A 51 13.86 12.44 11.41
C LEU A 51 15.16 13.23 11.25
N ARG A 52 15.29 14.00 10.16
CA ARG A 52 16.47 14.87 9.96
C ARG A 52 16.64 15.90 11.05
N LEU A 53 15.55 16.53 11.50
CA LEU A 53 15.59 17.48 12.62
C LEU A 53 16.04 16.81 13.92
N ALA A 54 15.54 15.60 14.21
CA ALA A 54 15.93 14.84 15.39
C ALA A 54 17.42 14.47 15.33
N GLU A 55 17.91 13.95 14.19
CA GLU A 55 19.32 13.63 13.98
C GLU A 55 20.23 14.86 14.14
N THR A 56 19.83 16.00 13.58
CA THR A 56 20.58 17.27 13.71
C THR A 56 20.66 17.75 15.17
N ALA A 57 19.65 17.42 15.97
CA ALA A 57 19.62 17.72 17.40
C ALA A 57 20.35 16.67 18.27
N GLY A 58 21.05 15.71 17.66
CA GLY A 58 21.75 14.62 18.36
C GLY A 58 20.86 13.43 18.73
N GLY A 59 19.65 13.37 18.20
CA GLY A 59 18.75 12.22 18.34
C GLY A 59 19.24 11.01 17.55
N ARG A 60 18.91 9.81 18.05
CA ARG A 60 19.20 8.56 17.35
C ARG A 60 17.90 7.96 16.83
N ILE A 61 17.92 7.48 15.58
CA ILE A 61 16.82 6.73 14.99
C ILE A 61 17.03 5.25 15.32
N GLU A 62 15.98 4.57 15.77
CA GLU A 62 15.96 3.13 15.93
C GLU A 62 15.69 2.47 14.56
N ASP A 63 16.70 1.87 13.97
CA ASP A 63 16.69 1.25 12.65
C ASP A 63 16.88 -0.28 12.68
N THR A 64 16.97 -0.86 13.88
CA THR A 64 17.19 -2.30 14.07
C THR A 64 15.90 -3.11 14.04
N LEU A 65 14.74 -2.45 14.03
CA LEU A 65 13.45 -3.13 13.98
C LEU A 65 13.20 -3.77 12.61
N PRO A 66 12.73 -5.02 12.55
CA PRO A 66 12.56 -5.75 11.29
C PRO A 66 11.49 -5.13 10.37
N ASN A 67 10.60 -4.31 10.93
CA ASN A 67 9.57 -3.59 10.20
C ASN A 67 9.58 -2.13 10.62
N ALA A 68 10.14 -1.29 9.78
CA ALA A 68 10.27 0.15 10.03
C ALA A 68 8.95 0.92 9.84
N ALA A 69 7.90 0.28 9.34
CA ALA A 69 6.58 0.87 9.12
C ALA A 69 5.46 -0.17 9.21
N ALA A 70 4.22 0.31 9.32
CA ALA A 70 3.04 -0.53 9.15
C ALA A 70 2.74 -0.66 7.65
N TRP A 71 2.86 -1.86 7.13
CA TRP A 71 2.61 -2.17 5.71
C TRP A 71 1.12 -2.29 5.43
N VAL A 72 0.68 -1.78 4.29
CA VAL A 72 -0.68 -1.98 3.77
C VAL A 72 -0.60 -2.32 2.28
N PRO A 73 -1.34 -3.34 1.79
CA PRO A 73 -1.39 -3.60 0.37
C PRO A 73 -2.15 -2.47 -0.33
N VAL A 74 -1.66 -2.04 -1.48
CA VAL A 74 -2.25 -0.96 -2.24
C VAL A 74 -2.49 -1.37 -3.68
N SER A 75 -3.49 -0.78 -4.33
CA SER A 75 -3.63 -0.80 -5.78
C SER A 75 -3.40 0.59 -6.36
N ILE A 76 -2.89 0.62 -7.59
CA ILE A 76 -2.68 1.85 -8.32
C ILE A 76 -3.85 2.04 -9.26
N THR A 77 -4.47 3.21 -9.20
CA THR A 77 -5.57 3.60 -10.07
C THR A 77 -5.18 4.81 -10.90
N GLU A 78 -5.70 4.90 -12.11
CA GLU A 78 -5.55 6.06 -12.96
C GLU A 78 -6.75 7.00 -12.77
N ARG A 79 -6.49 8.27 -12.50
CA ARG A 79 -7.51 9.30 -12.39
C ARG A 79 -7.81 9.90 -13.76
N LYS A 80 -8.94 10.60 -13.86
CA LYS A 80 -9.40 11.24 -15.11
C LYS A 80 -8.40 12.25 -15.70
N ASP A 81 -7.56 12.83 -14.88
CA ASP A 81 -6.50 13.77 -15.27
C ASP A 81 -5.18 13.09 -15.65
N GLY A 82 -5.17 11.74 -15.73
CA GLY A 82 -3.98 10.92 -16.00
C GLY A 82 -3.05 10.73 -14.79
N SER A 83 -3.34 11.36 -13.65
CA SER A 83 -2.54 11.15 -12.45
C SER A 83 -2.80 9.78 -11.81
N LYS A 84 -1.78 9.21 -11.16
CA LYS A 84 -1.92 7.95 -10.43
C LYS A 84 -2.47 8.21 -9.02
N GLY A 85 -3.44 7.40 -8.61
CA GLY A 85 -3.92 7.31 -7.24
C GLY A 85 -3.42 6.04 -6.57
N VAL A 86 -3.23 6.09 -5.27
CA VAL A 86 -2.88 4.93 -4.44
C VAL A 86 -4.07 4.61 -3.55
N MET A 87 -4.65 3.42 -3.72
CA MET A 87 -5.79 2.95 -2.93
C MET A 87 -5.33 1.90 -1.92
N PRO A 88 -5.34 2.20 -0.61
CA PRO A 88 -4.97 1.23 0.42
C PRO A 88 -6.12 0.26 0.71
N HIS A 89 -5.80 -1.04 0.75
CA HIS A 89 -6.74 -2.12 1.02
C HIS A 89 -6.74 -2.50 2.50
N PHE A 90 -7.42 -1.72 3.34
CA PHE A 90 -7.49 -2.00 4.78
C PHE A 90 -8.46 -3.12 5.13
N ILE A 91 -9.71 -3.04 4.65
CA ILE A 91 -10.82 -3.89 5.08
C ILE A 91 -11.57 -4.57 3.93
N ASP A 92 -11.50 -4.07 2.72
CA ASP A 92 -12.22 -4.55 1.54
C ASP A 92 -11.80 -5.97 1.15
N ARG A 93 -10.51 -6.28 1.25
CA ARG A 93 -9.93 -7.61 0.99
C ARG A 93 -10.48 -8.71 1.91
N ALA A 94 -10.93 -8.35 3.12
CA ALA A 94 -11.47 -9.29 4.12
C ALA A 94 -12.99 -9.48 4.01
N LYS A 95 -13.64 -8.92 2.97
CA LYS A 95 -15.09 -9.11 2.76
C LYS A 95 -15.39 -10.53 2.27
N PRO A 96 -16.55 -11.09 2.65
CA PRO A 96 -16.95 -12.42 2.18
C PRO A 96 -16.97 -12.52 0.65
N GLY A 97 -16.39 -13.58 0.11
CA GLY A 97 -16.29 -13.81 -1.32
C GLY A 97 -15.07 -13.17 -2.01
N VAL A 98 -14.15 -12.60 -1.24
CA VAL A 98 -12.86 -12.11 -1.74
C VAL A 98 -11.75 -13.09 -1.35
N ILE A 99 -10.87 -13.40 -2.29
CA ILE A 99 -9.63 -14.14 -2.05
C ILE A 99 -8.45 -13.40 -2.68
N ALA A 100 -7.26 -13.61 -2.14
CA ALA A 100 -6.02 -13.05 -2.65
C ALA A 100 -5.11 -14.17 -3.18
N VAL A 101 -4.59 -13.99 -4.38
CA VAL A 101 -3.67 -14.94 -5.00
C VAL A 101 -2.42 -14.23 -5.52
N MET A 102 -1.29 -14.93 -5.52
CA MET A 102 -0.08 -14.48 -6.21
C MET A 102 -0.23 -14.70 -7.74
N ARG A 103 0.76 -14.27 -8.50
CA ARG A 103 0.78 -14.41 -9.97
C ARG A 103 0.64 -15.87 -10.47
N ASP A 104 1.01 -16.83 -9.65
CA ASP A 104 0.88 -18.28 -9.94
C ASP A 104 -0.52 -18.85 -9.57
N GLY A 105 -1.45 -18.01 -9.17
CA GLY A 105 -2.81 -18.38 -8.77
C GLY A 105 -2.95 -18.98 -7.38
N ARG A 106 -1.86 -19.09 -6.60
CA ARG A 106 -1.90 -19.67 -5.26
C ARG A 106 -2.24 -18.62 -4.20
N ARG A 107 -3.11 -19.00 -3.28
CA ARG A 107 -3.36 -18.22 -2.06
C ARG A 107 -2.12 -18.26 -1.17
N PHE A 108 -1.83 -17.16 -0.50
CA PHE A 108 -0.62 -16.99 0.32
C PHE A 108 -0.92 -16.52 1.75
N ALA A 109 -2.14 -16.01 2.02
CA ALA A 109 -2.53 -15.48 3.31
C ALA A 109 -4.02 -15.71 3.58
N ASN A 110 -4.41 -15.53 4.83
CA ASN A 110 -5.80 -15.29 5.18
C ASN A 110 -6.12 -13.80 4.96
N GLU A 111 -7.09 -13.50 4.13
CA GLU A 111 -7.48 -12.14 3.77
C GLU A 111 -8.03 -11.34 4.96
N GLY A 112 -8.48 -12.04 6.02
CA GLY A 112 -8.92 -11.44 7.28
C GLY A 112 -7.81 -11.01 8.23
N ASN A 113 -6.56 -11.42 8.00
CA ASN A 113 -5.41 -11.00 8.81
C ASN A 113 -5.23 -9.47 8.77
N SER A 114 -4.45 -8.93 9.72
CA SER A 114 -4.09 -7.53 9.68
C SER A 114 -3.47 -7.16 8.32
N TYR A 115 -3.62 -5.92 7.89
CA TYR A 115 -3.01 -5.46 6.63
C TYR A 115 -1.48 -5.59 6.66
N HIS A 116 -0.87 -5.44 7.83
CA HIS A 116 0.57 -5.60 8.01
C HIS A 116 1.01 -7.06 7.80
N ASP A 117 0.36 -8.02 8.46
CA ASP A 117 0.65 -9.45 8.32
C ASP A 117 0.36 -9.96 6.90
N PHE A 118 -0.69 -9.41 6.27
CA PHE A 118 -1.01 -9.73 4.89
C PHE A 118 0.14 -9.32 3.94
N VAL A 119 0.69 -8.11 4.10
CA VAL A 119 1.84 -7.67 3.28
C VAL A 119 3.09 -8.47 3.59
N GLN A 120 3.36 -8.82 4.86
CA GLN A 120 4.47 -9.70 5.18
C GLN A 120 4.35 -11.08 4.51
N ALA A 121 3.14 -11.65 4.50
CA ALA A 121 2.88 -12.91 3.79
C ALA A 121 3.06 -12.75 2.27
N MET A 122 2.64 -11.61 1.70
CA MET A 122 2.82 -11.26 0.28
C MET A 122 4.31 -11.18 -0.10
N VAL A 123 5.10 -10.48 0.71
CA VAL A 123 6.57 -10.38 0.55
C VAL A 123 7.22 -11.76 0.62
N LYS A 124 6.83 -12.59 1.61
CA LYS A 124 7.37 -13.95 1.79
C LYS A 124 7.01 -14.89 0.64
N ALA A 125 5.84 -14.72 0.03
CA ALA A 125 5.37 -15.56 -1.06
C ALA A 125 5.94 -15.15 -2.43
N ALA A 126 6.40 -13.91 -2.58
CA ALA A 126 7.00 -13.42 -3.81
C ALA A 126 8.33 -14.14 -4.09
N LYS A 127 8.59 -14.44 -5.37
CA LYS A 127 9.86 -15.02 -5.77
C LYS A 127 10.96 -13.96 -5.84
N PRO A 128 12.21 -14.32 -5.54
CA PRO A 128 13.32 -13.39 -5.64
C PRO A 128 13.41 -12.75 -7.04
N GLY A 129 13.49 -11.41 -7.08
CA GLY A 129 13.60 -10.64 -8.33
C GLY A 129 12.26 -10.38 -9.05
N GLU A 130 11.14 -10.93 -8.58
CA GLU A 130 9.82 -10.61 -9.09
C GLU A 130 9.21 -9.42 -8.34
N GLU A 131 8.36 -8.66 -9.04
CA GLU A 131 7.54 -7.62 -8.42
C GLU A 131 6.58 -8.25 -7.39
N ILE A 132 6.53 -7.69 -6.18
CA ILE A 132 5.65 -8.17 -5.10
C ILE A 132 4.23 -7.71 -5.40
N THR A 133 3.51 -8.51 -6.18
CA THR A 133 2.15 -8.22 -6.65
C THR A 133 1.22 -9.39 -6.37
N ALA A 134 0.02 -9.09 -5.89
CA ALA A 134 -1.06 -10.05 -5.70
C ALA A 134 -2.34 -9.56 -6.36
N PHE A 135 -3.25 -10.48 -6.65
CA PHE A 135 -4.55 -10.20 -7.25
C PHE A 135 -5.66 -10.49 -6.25
N LEU A 136 -6.61 -9.56 -6.11
CA LEU A 136 -7.84 -9.79 -5.36
C LEU A 136 -8.90 -10.31 -6.33
N LEU A 137 -9.42 -11.49 -6.08
CA LEU A 137 -10.47 -12.14 -6.86
C LEU A 137 -11.76 -12.16 -6.06
N CYS A 138 -12.88 -11.89 -6.72
CA CYS A 138 -14.21 -12.05 -6.12
C CYS A 138 -15.24 -12.39 -7.19
N ASP A 139 -16.36 -12.96 -6.77
CA ASP A 139 -17.50 -13.13 -7.66
C ASP A 139 -18.27 -11.81 -7.87
N HIS A 140 -19.15 -11.80 -8.87
CA HIS A 140 -19.96 -10.64 -9.18
C HIS A 140 -20.87 -10.21 -8.01
N ARG A 141 -21.37 -11.15 -7.22
CA ARG A 141 -22.25 -10.87 -6.09
C ARG A 141 -21.51 -10.17 -4.97
N ALA A 142 -20.32 -10.64 -4.62
CA ALA A 142 -19.47 -10.02 -3.62
C ALA A 142 -19.06 -8.59 -4.05
N LEU A 143 -18.60 -8.43 -5.31
CA LEU A 143 -18.26 -7.12 -5.87
C LEU A 143 -19.44 -6.14 -5.81
N ARG A 144 -20.64 -6.57 -6.21
CA ARG A 144 -21.82 -5.69 -6.20
C ARG A 144 -22.31 -5.36 -4.80
N ARG A 145 -22.05 -6.23 -3.82
CA ARG A 145 -22.48 -6.02 -2.45
C ARG A 145 -21.52 -5.14 -1.65
N TYR A 146 -20.20 -5.32 -1.83
CA TYR A 146 -19.19 -4.71 -0.97
C TYR A 146 -18.27 -3.73 -1.67
N GLY A 147 -18.21 -3.77 -3.01
CA GLY A 147 -17.13 -3.12 -3.75
C GLY A 147 -15.80 -3.85 -3.62
N LEU A 148 -14.75 -3.33 -4.27
CA LEU A 148 -13.39 -3.82 -4.16
C LEU A 148 -12.41 -2.71 -4.53
N GLY A 149 -11.63 -2.24 -3.58
CA GLY A 149 -10.72 -1.11 -3.79
C GLY A 149 -11.48 0.15 -4.25
N CYS A 150 -11.10 0.69 -5.40
CA CYS A 150 -11.78 1.84 -6.00
C CYS A 150 -13.10 1.50 -6.70
N VAL A 151 -13.43 0.21 -6.83
CA VAL A 151 -14.69 -0.22 -7.46
C VAL A 151 -15.83 -0.15 -6.44
N PRO A 152 -16.79 0.77 -6.60
CA PRO A 152 -17.88 0.92 -5.65
C PRO A 152 -18.90 -0.20 -5.78
N PRO A 153 -19.70 -0.47 -4.71
CA PRO A 153 -20.79 -1.43 -4.76
C PRO A 153 -21.96 -0.94 -5.65
N PHE A 154 -22.99 -1.80 -5.83
CA PHE A 154 -24.25 -1.41 -6.48
C PHE A 154 -24.87 -0.18 -5.76
N PRO A 155 -25.48 0.78 -6.48
CA PRO A 155 -25.82 0.76 -7.91
C PRO A 155 -24.78 1.37 -8.87
N MET A 156 -23.59 1.71 -8.39
CA MET A 156 -22.60 2.41 -9.18
C MET A 156 -22.11 1.58 -10.40
N PRO A 157 -21.87 2.24 -11.55
CA PRO A 157 -21.44 1.57 -12.77
C PRO A 157 -19.99 1.09 -12.69
N LEU A 158 -19.71 -0.06 -13.34
CA LEU A 158 -18.35 -0.64 -13.41
C LEU A 158 -17.55 -0.21 -14.65
N ARG A 159 -18.20 0.46 -15.61
CA ARG A 159 -17.65 0.74 -16.95
C ARG A 159 -16.28 1.41 -16.90
N HIS A 160 -16.11 2.41 -16.05
CA HIS A 160 -14.84 3.14 -15.92
C HIS A 160 -13.71 2.22 -15.46
N HIS A 161 -13.95 1.41 -14.43
CA HIS A 161 -12.94 0.52 -13.88
C HIS A 161 -12.55 -0.62 -14.84
N LEU A 162 -13.49 -1.07 -15.65
CA LEU A 162 -13.24 -2.04 -16.71
C LEU A 162 -12.46 -1.42 -17.88
N SER A 163 -12.80 -0.19 -18.31
CA SER A 163 -12.13 0.46 -19.43
C SER A 163 -10.70 0.92 -19.10
N THR A 164 -10.39 1.20 -17.85
CA THR A 164 -9.02 1.53 -17.39
C THR A 164 -8.17 0.30 -17.06
N GLY A 165 -8.76 -0.91 -17.09
CA GLY A 165 -8.05 -2.13 -16.70
C GLY A 165 -7.85 -2.29 -15.19
N TYR A 166 -8.35 -1.36 -14.36
CA TYR A 166 -8.30 -1.49 -12.91
C TYR A 166 -9.12 -2.70 -12.42
N LEU A 167 -10.25 -2.96 -13.05
CA LEU A 167 -11.07 -4.15 -12.85
C LEU A 167 -11.02 -5.01 -14.11
N LYS A 168 -10.65 -6.27 -13.96
CA LYS A 168 -10.80 -7.29 -15.00
C LYS A 168 -12.03 -8.16 -14.72
N ARG A 169 -12.63 -8.71 -15.75
CA ARG A 169 -13.79 -9.58 -15.66
C ARG A 169 -13.67 -10.74 -16.63
N GLY A 170 -13.90 -11.93 -16.17
CA GLY A 170 -14.05 -13.15 -16.96
C GLY A 170 -15.34 -13.89 -16.57
N THR A 171 -15.90 -14.68 -17.47
CA THR A 171 -17.02 -15.59 -17.21
C THR A 171 -16.51 -16.88 -16.56
N THR A 172 -15.26 -17.23 -16.85
CA THR A 172 -14.54 -18.37 -16.29
C THR A 172 -13.22 -17.91 -15.66
N LEU A 173 -12.61 -18.77 -14.85
CA LEU A 173 -11.28 -18.51 -14.30
C LEU A 173 -10.20 -18.45 -15.40
N ALA A 174 -10.35 -19.22 -16.47
CA ALA A 174 -9.45 -19.18 -17.62
C ALA A 174 -9.48 -17.79 -18.29
N GLU A 175 -10.67 -17.28 -18.62
CA GLU A 175 -10.83 -15.93 -19.19
C GLU A 175 -10.33 -14.81 -18.25
N LEU A 176 -10.30 -15.04 -16.96
CA LEU A 176 -9.80 -14.05 -15.99
C LEU A 176 -8.27 -14.10 -15.87
N ALA A 177 -7.64 -15.24 -16.19
CA ALA A 177 -6.21 -15.44 -16.12
C ALA A 177 -5.44 -14.88 -17.34
N ASP A 178 -6.13 -14.74 -18.48
CA ASP A 178 -5.62 -14.12 -19.72
C ASP A 178 -5.59 -12.57 -19.61
#